data_db74991550b8839123705596fc9f6ba5
#
_entry.id   db74991550b8839123705596fc9f6ba5
#
_cell.length_a   1.000
_cell.length_b   1.000
_cell.length_c   1.000
_cell.angle_alpha   90.00
_cell.angle_beta   90.00
_cell.angle_gamma   90.00
#
_symmetry.space_group_name_H-M   'P 1'
#
loop_
_entity.id
_entity.type
_entity.pdbx_description
1 polymer ?
#
loop_
_entity_poly.entity_id
_entity_poly.type
_entity_poly.pdbx_seq_one_letter_code
_entity_poly.pdbx_strand_id
1 'polypeptide(L)' 'MEKEQTTLGFEIKYSGRLLFCEALLMISSYAIFLNNRYAAEIEYDSAAGWVQTNGTILPQSTIEEIGAHIDGQLD' A
#
# COMPACT_ATOMS: atom_id res chain seq x y z
N MET A 1 -10.02 -23.69 11.16
CA MET A 1 -9.08 -22.74 11.42
C MET A 1 -9.19 -21.61 10.51
N GLU A 2 -9.04 -20.43 11.00
CA GLU A 2 -9.18 -19.34 10.18
C GLU A 2 -7.93 -18.87 9.64
N LYS A 3 -7.98 -18.28 8.50
CA LYS A 3 -6.89 -17.75 7.87
C LYS A 3 -6.84 -16.32 8.13
N GLU A 4 -5.74 -15.86 8.64
CA GLU A 4 -5.60 -14.48 8.91
C GLU A 4 -5.16 -13.74 7.70
N GLN A 5 -5.74 -12.57 7.47
CA GLN A 5 -5.28 -11.73 6.40
C GLN A 5 -4.06 -10.96 6.85
N THR A 6 -3.10 -10.84 5.95
CA THR A 6 -1.90 -10.08 6.25
C THR A 6 -2.19 -8.61 6.06
N THR A 7 -2.03 -7.86 7.13
CA THR A 7 -2.21 -6.41 7.09
C THR A 7 -0.96 -5.78 7.67
N LEU A 8 -0.36 -4.87 6.92
CA LEU A 8 0.83 -4.16 7.35
C LEU A 8 0.44 -2.73 7.66
N GLY A 9 0.94 -2.20 8.78
CA GLY A 9 0.61 -0.84 9.19
C GLY A 9 1.87 0.00 9.29
N PHE A 10 1.81 1.25 8.82
CA PHE A 10 2.94 2.16 8.90
C PHE A 10 2.45 3.56 8.62
N GLU A 11 3.31 4.55 8.85
CA GLU A 11 2.96 5.93 8.57
C GLU A 11 3.62 6.39 7.29
N ILE A 12 2.93 7.21 6.52
CA ILE A 12 3.51 7.83 5.34
C ILE A 12 3.23 9.31 5.40
N LYS A 13 4.00 10.08 4.62
CA LYS A 13 3.79 11.50 4.53
C LYS A 13 3.12 11.79 3.21
N TYR A 14 1.96 12.43 3.26
CA TYR A 14 1.20 12.71 2.06
C TYR A 14 0.64 14.11 2.19
N SER A 15 0.92 14.95 1.20
CA SER A 15 0.48 16.35 1.21
C SER A 15 0.89 17.07 2.49
N GLY A 16 2.12 16.80 2.96
CA GLY A 16 2.63 17.47 4.14
C GLY A 16 2.06 16.97 5.45
N ARG A 17 1.31 15.89 5.44
CA ARG A 17 0.69 15.35 6.65
C ARG A 17 1.08 13.91 6.83
N LEU A 18 1.13 13.47 8.07
CA LEU A 18 1.38 12.08 8.36
C LEU A 18 0.06 11.35 8.38
N LEU A 19 -0.03 10.28 7.63
CA LEU A 19 -1.24 9.47 7.59
C LEU A 19 -0.89 8.05 7.98
N PHE A 20 -1.81 7.39 8.67
CA PHE A 20 -1.63 5.99 8.99
C PHE A 20 -2.06 5.18 7.79
N CYS A 21 -1.14 4.38 7.28
CA CYS A 21 -1.38 3.58 6.08
C CYS A 21 -1.46 2.12 6.46
N GLU A 22 -2.46 1.43 5.92
CA GLU A 22 -2.56 -0.01 6.09
C GLU A 22 -2.58 -0.65 4.71
N ALA A 23 -1.78 -1.68 4.54
CA ALA A 23 -1.73 -2.42 3.29
C ALA A 23 -2.23 -3.83 3.56
N LEU A 24 -3.36 -4.16 2.96
CA LEU A 24 -3.98 -5.46 3.15
C LEU A 24 -3.65 -6.34 1.96
N LEU A 25 -2.99 -7.45 2.21
CA LEU A 25 -2.59 -8.35 1.14
C LEU A 25 -3.81 -9.04 0.55
N MET A 26 -3.98 -8.89 -0.74
CA MET A 26 -5.01 -9.57 -1.49
C MET A 26 -4.36 -10.74 -2.22
N ILE A 27 -4.94 -11.18 -3.32
CA ILE A 27 -4.40 -12.32 -4.04
C ILE A 27 -3.09 -11.96 -4.74
N SER A 28 -3.08 -10.88 -5.47
CA SER A 28 -1.87 -10.48 -6.20
C SER A 28 -1.59 -8.99 -6.07
N SER A 29 -2.24 -8.31 -5.12
CA SER A 29 -2.08 -6.89 -4.97
C SER A 29 -2.29 -6.53 -3.50
N TYR A 30 -2.17 -5.26 -3.18
CA TYR A 30 -2.42 -4.77 -1.83
C TYR A 30 -3.47 -3.69 -1.88
N ALA A 31 -4.49 -3.83 -1.03
CA ALA A 31 -5.47 -2.76 -0.88
C ALA A 31 -4.92 -1.78 0.15
N ILE A 32 -4.89 -0.52 -0.20
CA ILE A 32 -4.27 0.51 0.62
C ILE A 32 -5.36 1.36 1.28
N PHE A 33 -5.26 1.44 2.60
CA PHE A 33 -6.19 2.26 3.39
C PHE A 33 -5.40 3.38 4.04
N LEU A 34 -5.90 4.59 3.92
CA LEU A 34 -5.28 5.74 4.56
C LEU A 34 -6.24 6.25 5.61
N ASN A 35 -5.79 6.27 6.87
CA ASN A 35 -6.63 6.67 8.01
C ASN A 35 -7.95 5.91 7.99
N ASN A 36 -7.85 4.59 7.79
CA ASN A 36 -8.98 3.67 7.83
C ASN A 36 -9.97 3.83 6.66
N ARG A 37 -9.56 4.49 5.60
CA ARG A 37 -10.42 4.62 4.43
C ARG A 37 -9.73 4.03 3.22
N TYR A 38 -10.45 3.24 2.46
CA TYR A 38 -9.90 2.66 1.24
C TYR A 38 -9.45 3.78 0.32
N ALA A 39 -8.22 3.69 -0.17
CA ALA A 39 -7.67 4.70 -1.05
C ALA A 39 -7.33 4.13 -2.41
N ALA A 40 -6.65 3.01 -2.46
CA ALA A 40 -6.12 2.54 -3.73
C ALA A 40 -5.76 1.08 -3.65
N GLU A 41 -5.41 0.52 -4.80
CA GLU A 41 -4.88 -0.82 -4.86
C GLU A 41 -3.60 -0.75 -5.65
N ILE A 42 -2.54 -1.38 -5.15
CA ILE A 42 -1.24 -1.35 -5.83
C ILE A 42 -0.70 -2.76 -5.94
N GLU A 43 0.16 -2.97 -6.91
CA GLU A 43 0.81 -4.25 -7.05
C GLU A 43 2.21 -4.05 -7.55
N TYR A 44 3.06 -5.05 -7.37
CA TYR A 44 4.43 -4.97 -7.79
C TYR A 44 4.57 -5.61 -9.17
N ASP A 45 5.13 -4.85 -10.10
CA ASP A 45 5.40 -5.35 -11.43
C ASP A 45 6.90 -5.46 -11.60
N SER A 46 7.40 -6.61 -12.02
CA SER A 46 8.84 -6.82 -12.09
C SER A 46 9.53 -5.86 -13.04
N ALA A 47 8.82 -5.33 -14.02
CA ALA A 47 9.42 -4.41 -14.97
C ALA A 47 9.27 -2.95 -14.53
N ALA A 48 8.13 -2.60 -13.95
CA ALA A 48 7.82 -1.21 -13.62
C ALA A 48 7.94 -0.87 -12.15
N GLY A 49 8.04 -1.87 -11.28
CA GLY A 49 8.05 -1.62 -9.84
C GLY A 49 6.63 -1.55 -9.31
N TRP A 50 6.44 -0.75 -8.26
CA TRP A 50 5.12 -0.62 -7.67
C TRP A 50 4.25 0.25 -8.55
N VAL A 51 3.07 -0.24 -8.89
CA VAL A 51 2.14 0.49 -9.74
C VAL A 51 0.76 0.45 -9.13
N GLN A 52 -0.03 1.49 -9.37
CA GLN A 52 -1.38 1.54 -8.89
C GLN A 52 -2.32 0.92 -9.91
N THR A 53 -3.22 0.06 -9.45
CA THR A 53 -4.13 -0.62 -10.35
C THR A 53 -5.58 -0.19 -10.16
N ASN A 54 -5.91 0.47 -9.06
CA ASN A 54 -7.29 0.86 -8.83
C ASN A 54 -7.34 1.96 -7.78
N GLY A 55 -8.46 2.65 -7.70
CA GLY A 55 -8.72 3.62 -6.64
C GLY A 55 -8.38 5.04 -7.01
N THR A 56 -8.28 5.89 -5.99
CA THR A 56 -7.92 7.29 -6.18
C THR A 56 -6.51 7.39 -6.69
N ILE A 57 -6.29 8.18 -7.72
CA ILE A 57 -4.97 8.29 -8.31
C ILE A 57 -4.05 9.00 -7.33
N LEU A 58 -2.98 8.31 -6.95
CA LEU A 58 -1.99 8.84 -6.03
C LEU A 58 -0.72 9.16 -6.80
N PRO A 59 0.07 10.12 -6.31
CA PRO A 59 1.36 10.38 -6.94
C PRO A 59 2.24 9.15 -6.94
N GLN A 60 3.04 8.97 -7.98
CA GLN A 60 3.90 7.80 -8.06
C GLN A 60 4.87 7.75 -6.88
N SER A 61 5.33 8.90 -6.40
CA SER A 61 6.22 8.91 -5.24
C SER A 61 5.54 8.34 -4.00
N THR A 62 4.23 8.57 -3.86
CA THR A 62 3.47 8.02 -2.75
C THR A 62 3.34 6.50 -2.90
N ILE A 63 3.07 6.04 -4.11
CA ILE A 63 2.97 4.61 -4.38
C ILE A 63 4.31 3.94 -4.06
N GLU A 64 5.41 4.56 -4.43
CA GLU A 64 6.73 3.99 -4.18
C GLU A 64 7.05 3.98 -2.69
N GLU A 65 6.64 5.01 -1.98
CA GLU A 65 6.87 5.06 -0.55
C GLU A 65 6.11 3.95 0.15
N ILE A 66 4.85 3.74 -0.22
CA ILE A 66 4.06 2.66 0.34
C ILE A 66 4.70 1.33 0.01
N GLY A 67 5.12 1.14 -1.23
CA GLY A 67 5.75 -0.10 -1.65
C GLY A 67 7.04 -0.37 -0.90
N ALA A 68 7.82 0.67 -0.62
CA ALA A 68 9.05 0.50 0.13
C ALA A 68 8.78 0.03 1.56
N HIS A 69 7.72 0.53 2.18
CA HIS A 69 7.34 0.06 3.51
C HIS A 69 6.91 -1.40 3.46
N ILE A 70 6.15 -1.77 2.44
CA ILE A 70 5.72 -3.16 2.29
C ILE A 70 6.94 -4.06 2.15
N ASP A 71 7.87 -3.68 1.27
CA ASP A 71 9.08 -4.48 1.07
C ASP A 71 9.86 -4.61 2.36
N GLY A 72 9.97 -3.55 3.13
CA GLY A 72 10.74 -3.58 4.37
C GLY A 72 10.12 -4.47 5.41
N GLN A 73 8.81 -4.54 5.46
CA GLN A 73 8.14 -5.35 6.48
C GLN A 73 8.08 -6.82 6.10
N LEU A 74 8.18 -7.12 4.81
CA LEU A 74 8.14 -8.51 4.40
C LEU A 74 9.50 -9.17 4.43
N ASP A 75 10.54 -8.41 4.54
CA ASP A 75 11.90 -8.99 4.64
C ASP A 75 12.18 -9.53 6.05
#